data_77aefc8598532366cf9aa7aa4889242e
#
_entry.id   77aefc8598532366cf9aa7aa4889242e
#
_cell.length_a   1.000
_cell.length_b   1.000
_cell.length_c   1.000
_cell.angle_alpha   90.00
_cell.angle_beta   90.00
_cell.angle_gamma   90.00
#
_symmetry.space_group_name_H-M   'P 1'
#
loop_
_entity.id
_entity.type
_entity.pdbx_description
1 polymer ?
#
loop_
_entity_poly.entity_id
_entity_poly.type
_entity_poly.pdbx_seq_one_letter_code
_entity_poly.pdbx_strand_id
1 'polypeptide(L)'
;KRVNDCLMRSLNGEPIDSLSTEMRGMIAYFMWLGKDVPKGQPAAGSGLKPMAWLDRAADPTKGKRLYLQKCQVCHGNDGMGLKISEKGPYIYPPLWGDHSFTTAAGLYRISNFARYTLTNMPFGATHEKPVLTEEQSWDIAAFVLSQPRPEKKFKNDWPNILLKPVDHPFGPFADNFSETQHKYGPFGEMVSEKK
;
A
#
# COMPACT_ATOMS: atom_id res chain seq x y z
N LYS A 1 10.74 -1.91 -16.48
CA LYS A 1 10.01 -0.79 -15.87
C LYS A 1 9.41 -1.20 -14.51
N ARG A 2 8.45 -2.16 -14.43
CA ARG A 2 7.73 -2.51 -13.17
C ARG A 2 8.64 -2.89 -12.00
N VAL A 3 9.73 -3.64 -12.24
CA VAL A 3 10.71 -3.97 -11.18
C VAL A 3 11.33 -2.70 -10.60
N ASN A 4 11.84 -1.82 -11.47
CA ASN A 4 12.42 -0.55 -11.03
C ASN A 4 11.41 0.38 -10.36
N ASP A 5 10.14 0.38 -10.82
CA ASP A 5 9.07 1.10 -10.13
C ASP A 5 8.90 0.58 -8.68
N CYS A 6 8.94 -0.74 -8.45
CA CYS A 6 8.87 -1.30 -7.10
C CYS A 6 10.10 -0.93 -6.26
N LEU A 7 11.31 -1.00 -6.82
CA LEU A 7 12.54 -0.62 -6.13
C LEU A 7 12.50 0.85 -5.69
N MET A 8 12.15 1.76 -6.60
CA MET A 8 12.14 3.19 -6.33
C MET A 8 10.99 3.64 -5.44
N ARG A 9 9.79 3.08 -5.62
CA ARG A 9 8.55 3.53 -4.95
C ARG A 9 8.30 2.79 -3.64
N SER A 10 8.29 1.47 -3.68
CA SER A 10 7.94 0.67 -2.51
C SER A 10 9.12 0.45 -1.57
N LEU A 11 10.32 0.30 -2.10
CA LEU A 11 11.52 0.02 -1.32
C LEU A 11 12.37 1.27 -1.05
N ASN A 12 11.98 2.43 -1.55
CA ASN A 12 12.75 3.68 -1.44
C ASN A 12 14.21 3.57 -1.91
N GLY A 13 14.48 2.65 -2.82
CA GLY A 13 15.80 2.35 -3.38
C GLY A 13 16.05 3.03 -4.72
N GLU A 14 17.11 2.57 -5.41
CA GLU A 14 17.52 3.05 -6.72
C GLU A 14 17.16 2.03 -7.81
N PRO A 15 16.97 2.48 -9.06
CA PRO A 15 16.73 1.58 -10.18
C PRO A 15 18.00 0.80 -10.49
N ILE A 16 17.86 -0.44 -10.91
CA ILE A 16 18.96 -1.26 -11.42
C ILE A 16 18.96 -1.29 -12.94
N ASP A 17 20.11 -1.51 -13.52
CA ASP A 17 20.26 -1.63 -14.96
C ASP A 17 19.39 -2.77 -15.51
N SER A 18 18.65 -2.48 -16.58
CA SER A 18 17.78 -3.44 -17.25
C SER A 18 18.53 -4.64 -17.86
N LEU A 19 19.80 -4.50 -18.12
CA LEU A 19 20.66 -5.56 -18.67
C LEU A 19 21.49 -6.29 -17.62
N SER A 20 21.38 -5.89 -16.34
CA SER A 20 22.10 -6.53 -15.24
C SER A 20 21.69 -7.99 -15.04
N THR A 21 22.56 -8.76 -14.42
CA THR A 21 22.31 -10.16 -14.08
C THR A 21 21.12 -10.28 -13.12
N GLU A 22 21.01 -9.36 -12.15
CA GLU A 22 19.95 -9.29 -11.17
C GLU A 22 18.58 -9.06 -11.83
N MET A 23 18.51 -8.10 -12.77
CA MET A 23 17.26 -7.83 -13.50
C MET A 23 16.84 -9.03 -14.35
N ARG A 24 17.80 -9.65 -15.06
CA ARG A 24 17.51 -10.84 -15.87
C ARG A 24 17.08 -12.01 -15.01
N GLY A 25 17.70 -12.22 -13.85
CA GLY A 25 17.33 -13.24 -12.89
C GLY A 25 15.89 -13.04 -12.37
N MET A 26 15.51 -11.82 -11.96
CA MET A 26 14.15 -11.51 -11.55
C MET A 26 13.14 -11.73 -12.66
N ILE A 27 13.44 -11.32 -13.89
CA ILE A 27 12.53 -11.55 -15.03
C ILE A 27 12.35 -13.03 -15.30
N ALA A 28 13.45 -13.82 -15.31
CA ALA A 28 13.39 -15.27 -15.49
C ALA A 28 12.55 -15.94 -14.40
N TYR A 29 12.70 -15.52 -13.15
CA TYR A 29 11.89 -16.01 -12.03
C TYR A 29 10.40 -15.67 -12.20
N PHE A 30 10.04 -14.45 -12.59
CA PHE A 30 8.65 -14.10 -12.86
C PHE A 30 8.05 -14.89 -14.02
N MET A 31 8.83 -15.12 -15.08
CA MET A 31 8.39 -15.95 -16.20
C MET A 31 8.16 -17.40 -15.76
N TRP A 32 9.05 -17.93 -14.91
CA TRP A 32 8.91 -19.27 -14.35
C TRP A 32 7.67 -19.39 -13.45
N LEU A 33 7.42 -18.41 -12.56
CA LEU A 33 6.22 -18.39 -11.71
C LEU A 33 4.92 -18.34 -12.53
N GLY A 34 4.93 -17.60 -13.64
CA GLY A 34 3.75 -17.40 -14.48
C GLY A 34 3.59 -18.43 -15.60
N LYS A 35 4.47 -19.44 -15.72
CA LYS A 35 4.50 -20.34 -16.89
C LYS A 35 3.20 -21.09 -17.14
N ASP A 36 2.48 -21.45 -16.07
CA ASP A 36 1.25 -22.21 -16.13
C ASP A 36 -0.01 -21.31 -16.02
N VAL A 37 0.15 -20.00 -16.01
CA VAL A 37 -0.96 -19.04 -15.98
C VAL A 37 -1.34 -18.70 -17.42
N PRO A 38 -2.60 -18.91 -17.85
CA PRO A 38 -3.03 -18.53 -19.18
C PRO A 38 -2.81 -17.04 -19.45
N LYS A 39 -2.31 -16.71 -20.64
CA LYS A 39 -2.02 -15.33 -21.02
C LYS A 39 -3.28 -14.45 -20.93
N GLY A 40 -3.15 -13.32 -20.23
CA GLY A 40 -4.25 -12.38 -20.04
C GLY A 40 -5.20 -12.75 -18.90
N GLN A 41 -4.94 -13.83 -18.18
CA GLN A 41 -5.71 -14.21 -16.99
C GLN A 41 -4.92 -13.88 -15.72
N PRO A 42 -5.59 -13.46 -14.62
CA PRO A 42 -4.93 -13.34 -13.33
C PRO A 42 -4.60 -14.72 -12.77
N ALA A 43 -3.45 -14.85 -12.12
CA ALA A 43 -3.13 -16.07 -11.38
C ALA A 43 -4.12 -16.29 -10.22
N ALA A 44 -4.45 -17.55 -9.93
CA ALA A 44 -5.30 -17.88 -8.80
C ALA A 44 -4.71 -17.33 -7.48
N GLY A 45 -5.55 -16.68 -6.66
CA GLY A 45 -5.13 -16.05 -5.41
C GLY A 45 -4.33 -14.77 -5.56
N SER A 46 -4.15 -14.23 -6.79
CA SER A 46 -3.44 -12.97 -6.99
C SER A 46 -4.34 -11.75 -6.69
N GLY A 47 -3.69 -10.65 -6.31
CA GLY A 47 -4.35 -9.38 -6.03
C GLY A 47 -4.81 -9.24 -4.58
N LEU A 48 -5.35 -8.07 -4.28
CA LEU A 48 -5.91 -7.75 -2.96
C LEU A 48 -7.40 -8.08 -2.95
N LYS A 49 -7.89 -8.64 -1.84
CA LYS A 49 -9.32 -8.93 -1.65
C LYS A 49 -10.15 -7.66 -1.90
N PRO A 50 -11.21 -7.73 -2.74
CA PRO A 50 -12.15 -6.64 -2.85
C PRO A 50 -12.74 -6.28 -1.48
N MET A 51 -12.93 -4.99 -1.22
CA MET A 51 -13.47 -4.47 0.03
C MET A 51 -14.37 -3.29 -0.30
N ALA A 52 -15.46 -3.16 0.44
CA ALA A 52 -16.39 -2.04 0.26
C ALA A 52 -15.72 -0.70 0.63
N TRP A 53 -16.15 0.36 -0.03
CA TRP A 53 -15.83 1.71 0.41
C TRP A 53 -16.60 2.03 1.68
N LEU A 54 -15.96 2.73 2.63
CA LEU A 54 -16.66 3.19 3.82
C LEU A 54 -17.64 4.32 3.48
N ASP A 55 -18.77 4.34 4.15
CA ASP A 55 -19.77 5.43 4.08
C ASP A 55 -19.35 6.67 4.88
N ARG A 56 -18.26 6.57 5.65
CA ARG A 56 -17.62 7.65 6.41
C ARG A 56 -16.16 7.81 6.04
N ALA A 57 -15.54 8.90 6.45
CA ALA A 57 -14.08 9.00 6.41
C ALA A 57 -13.43 7.97 7.35
N ALA A 58 -12.31 7.41 6.95
CA ALA A 58 -11.46 6.59 7.81
C ALA A 58 -10.83 7.47 8.91
N ASP A 59 -10.81 6.96 10.14
CA ASP A 59 -10.47 7.74 11.35
C ASP A 59 -9.06 7.38 11.87
N PRO A 60 -8.05 8.25 11.71
CA PRO A 60 -6.71 8.00 12.21
C PRO A 60 -6.64 7.84 13.73
N THR A 61 -7.57 8.46 14.49
CA THR A 61 -7.60 8.36 15.96
C THR A 61 -8.04 6.97 16.40
N LYS A 62 -9.08 6.43 15.77
CA LYS A 62 -9.49 5.04 15.98
C LYS A 62 -8.40 4.08 15.52
N GLY A 63 -7.80 4.35 14.35
CA GLY A 63 -6.68 3.59 13.82
C GLY A 63 -5.50 3.51 14.76
N LYS A 64 -5.11 4.63 15.41
CA LYS A 64 -4.05 4.65 16.43
C LYS A 64 -4.34 3.68 17.58
N ARG A 65 -5.56 3.68 18.11
CA ARG A 65 -5.92 2.76 19.20
C ARG A 65 -5.81 1.30 18.78
N LEU A 66 -6.30 0.99 17.58
CA LEU A 66 -6.21 -0.37 17.02
C LEU A 66 -4.76 -0.78 16.74
N TYR A 67 -3.95 0.14 16.24
CA TYR A 67 -2.51 -0.08 16.02
C TYR A 67 -1.79 -0.47 17.32
N LEU A 68 -2.01 0.29 18.40
CA LEU A 68 -1.43 0.01 19.70
C LEU A 68 -1.89 -1.33 20.30
N GLN A 69 -3.09 -1.79 19.96
CA GLN A 69 -3.62 -3.08 20.43
C GLN A 69 -3.11 -4.28 19.64
N LYS A 70 -2.92 -4.13 18.32
CA LYS A 70 -2.80 -5.27 17.41
C LYS A 70 -1.52 -5.28 16.56
N CYS A 71 -0.83 -4.14 16.44
CA CYS A 71 0.26 -3.99 15.47
C CYS A 71 1.60 -3.67 16.13
N GLN A 72 1.59 -2.88 17.22
CA GLN A 72 2.82 -2.39 17.86
C GLN A 72 3.73 -3.51 18.39
N VAL A 73 3.18 -4.68 18.76
CA VAL A 73 3.94 -5.81 19.26
C VAL A 73 5.02 -6.28 18.27
N CYS A 74 4.76 -6.14 16.97
CA CYS A 74 5.71 -6.47 15.91
C CYS A 74 6.36 -5.23 15.30
N HIS A 75 5.57 -4.18 15.04
CA HIS A 75 6.05 -3.01 14.30
C HIS A 75 6.59 -1.87 15.17
N GLY A 76 6.61 -2.05 16.50
CA GLY A 76 7.00 -1.00 17.47
C GLY A 76 5.88 0.02 17.72
N ASN A 77 5.92 0.70 18.86
CA ASN A 77 4.97 1.78 19.19
C ASN A 77 5.19 3.02 18.31
N ASP A 78 6.39 3.16 17.78
CA ASP A 78 6.85 4.21 16.88
C ASP A 78 6.78 3.82 15.39
N GLY A 79 6.33 2.58 15.09
CA GLY A 79 6.20 2.06 13.73
C GLY A 79 7.49 1.85 12.95
N MET A 80 8.63 1.95 13.64
CA MET A 80 9.95 1.82 13.02
C MET A 80 10.37 0.37 12.76
N GLY A 81 9.49 -0.60 13.11
CA GLY A 81 9.76 -2.02 12.92
C GLY A 81 10.75 -2.58 13.92
N LEU A 82 11.11 -3.83 13.72
CA LEU A 82 12.06 -4.54 14.59
C LEU A 82 13.19 -5.14 13.75
N LYS A 83 14.44 -4.83 14.11
CA LYS A 83 15.65 -5.39 13.51
C LYS A 83 16.18 -6.56 14.32
N ILE A 84 16.89 -7.49 13.68
CA ILE A 84 17.63 -8.57 14.34
C ILE A 84 18.76 -8.00 15.21
N SER A 85 19.41 -6.95 14.72
CA SER A 85 20.47 -6.19 15.41
C SER A 85 20.47 -4.76 14.88
N GLU A 86 21.18 -3.85 15.52
CA GLU A 86 21.23 -2.44 15.15
C GLU A 86 21.52 -2.19 13.65
N LYS A 87 22.45 -2.94 13.08
CA LYS A 87 22.82 -2.89 11.65
C LYS A 87 22.25 -4.04 10.83
N GLY A 88 21.45 -4.91 11.44
CA GLY A 88 20.89 -6.11 10.80
C GLY A 88 19.62 -5.81 10.00
N PRO A 89 19.14 -6.83 9.28
CA PRO A 89 17.87 -6.74 8.56
C PRO A 89 16.68 -6.62 9.51
N TYR A 90 15.58 -6.15 8.98
CA TYR A 90 14.31 -6.12 9.72
C TYR A 90 13.70 -7.52 9.82
N ILE A 91 13.27 -7.89 11.04
CA ILE A 91 12.35 -9.03 11.27
C ILE A 91 10.93 -8.58 10.89
N TYR A 92 10.54 -7.40 11.39
CA TYR A 92 9.29 -6.74 11.03
C TYR A 92 9.60 -5.38 10.42
N PRO A 93 9.12 -5.10 9.20
CA PRO A 93 9.49 -3.87 8.50
C PRO A 93 8.88 -2.63 9.16
N PRO A 94 9.50 -1.46 8.96
CA PRO A 94 8.94 -0.18 9.37
C PRO A 94 7.68 0.14 8.54
N LEU A 95 6.66 0.67 9.19
CA LEU A 95 5.42 1.10 8.55
C LEU A 95 5.43 2.58 8.18
N TRP A 96 6.28 3.38 8.83
CA TRP A 96 6.55 4.79 8.53
C TRP A 96 7.99 5.16 8.88
N GLY A 97 8.36 6.44 8.76
CA GLY A 97 9.74 6.92 8.93
C GLY A 97 10.63 6.64 7.69
N ASP A 98 11.89 7.00 7.81
CA ASP A 98 12.83 7.09 6.67
C ASP A 98 13.11 5.76 5.95
N HIS A 99 12.91 4.65 6.63
CA HIS A 99 13.15 3.31 6.08
C HIS A 99 11.87 2.60 5.61
N SER A 100 10.73 3.29 5.57
CA SER A 100 9.48 2.74 5.06
C SER A 100 9.29 3.00 3.57
N PHE A 101 8.19 2.48 3.01
CA PHE A 101 7.79 2.78 1.64
C PHE A 101 7.48 4.27 1.44
N THR A 102 7.70 4.77 0.23
CA THR A 102 7.54 6.19 -0.10
C THR A 102 6.08 6.58 -0.34
N THR A 103 5.81 7.88 -0.41
CA THR A 103 4.50 8.41 -0.80
C THR A 103 4.06 8.03 -2.23
N ALA A 104 4.99 7.59 -3.08
CA ALA A 104 4.70 7.10 -4.44
C ALA A 104 4.42 5.60 -4.50
N ALA A 105 4.49 4.88 -3.38
CA ALA A 105 4.19 3.45 -3.34
C ALA A 105 2.70 3.18 -3.55
N GLY A 106 2.36 2.07 -4.20
CA GLY A 106 0.97 1.65 -4.36
C GLY A 106 0.23 1.44 -3.04
N LEU A 107 0.95 1.05 -1.97
CA LEU A 107 0.42 0.93 -0.61
C LEU A 107 0.12 2.28 0.06
N TYR A 108 0.58 3.41 -0.48
CA TYR A 108 0.20 4.72 0.05
C TYR A 108 -1.25 5.10 -0.27
N ARG A 109 -1.90 4.39 -1.20
CA ARG A 109 -3.34 4.48 -1.39
C ARG A 109 -4.06 3.74 -0.27
N ILE A 110 -4.96 4.45 0.41
CA ILE A 110 -5.62 3.93 1.61
C ILE A 110 -6.39 2.63 1.36
N SER A 111 -7.07 2.50 0.20
CA SER A 111 -7.78 1.27 -0.16
C SER A 111 -6.83 0.06 -0.31
N ASN A 112 -5.65 0.27 -0.89
CA ASN A 112 -4.67 -0.80 -1.04
C ASN A 112 -4.08 -1.22 0.31
N PHE A 113 -3.77 -0.24 1.17
CA PHE A 113 -3.24 -0.53 2.51
C PHE A 113 -4.28 -1.25 3.37
N ALA A 114 -5.52 -0.77 3.37
CA ALA A 114 -6.61 -1.40 4.13
C ALA A 114 -6.88 -2.84 3.67
N ARG A 115 -6.93 -3.09 2.35
CA ARG A 115 -7.10 -4.44 1.78
C ARG A 115 -5.94 -5.38 2.15
N TYR A 116 -4.71 -4.87 2.07
CA TYR A 116 -3.54 -5.63 2.47
C TYR A 116 -3.59 -5.97 3.96
N THR A 117 -3.89 -5.00 4.80
CA THR A 117 -4.00 -5.18 6.25
C THR A 117 -5.08 -6.17 6.63
N LEU A 118 -6.25 -6.12 5.97
CA LEU A 118 -7.37 -7.03 6.23
C LEU A 118 -6.98 -8.51 6.10
N THR A 119 -6.22 -8.85 5.06
CA THR A 119 -5.98 -10.24 4.68
C THR A 119 -4.60 -10.78 5.08
N ASN A 120 -3.68 -9.91 5.51
CA ASN A 120 -2.32 -10.30 5.83
C ASN A 120 -1.87 -9.90 7.23
N MET A 121 -2.65 -9.06 7.93
CA MET A 121 -2.29 -8.55 9.25
C MET A 121 -3.46 -8.62 10.25
N PRO A 122 -3.18 -8.82 11.56
CA PRO A 122 -1.88 -9.22 12.12
C PRO A 122 -1.46 -10.63 11.66
N PHE A 123 -0.25 -11.03 12.03
CA PHE A 123 0.28 -12.37 11.71
C PHE A 123 -0.75 -13.47 12.02
N GLY A 124 -0.97 -14.38 11.05
CA GLY A 124 -2.00 -15.42 11.12
C GLY A 124 -3.33 -15.05 10.45
N ALA A 125 -3.55 -13.79 10.06
CA ALA A 125 -4.68 -13.44 9.20
C ALA A 125 -4.50 -14.05 7.80
N THR A 126 -5.61 -14.49 7.21
CA THR A 126 -5.65 -14.98 5.83
C THR A 126 -6.81 -14.35 5.07
N HIS A 127 -6.83 -14.58 3.77
CA HIS A 127 -7.93 -14.14 2.91
C HIS A 127 -9.29 -14.69 3.35
N GLU A 128 -9.33 -15.94 3.83
CA GLU A 128 -10.54 -16.64 4.27
C GLU A 128 -10.89 -16.33 5.73
N LYS A 129 -9.88 -16.02 6.54
CA LYS A 129 -10.02 -15.77 7.99
C LYS A 129 -9.30 -14.49 8.41
N PRO A 130 -9.83 -13.32 8.03
CA PRO A 130 -9.28 -12.06 8.50
C PRO A 130 -9.51 -11.91 10.01
N VAL A 131 -8.55 -11.28 10.70
CA VAL A 131 -8.61 -10.99 12.14
C VAL A 131 -9.26 -9.63 12.42
N LEU A 132 -9.16 -8.73 11.44
CA LEU A 132 -9.72 -7.39 11.50
C LEU A 132 -11.05 -7.34 10.75
N THR A 133 -11.93 -6.41 11.14
CA THR A 133 -13.05 -6.02 10.30
C THR A 133 -12.57 -5.08 9.18
N GLU A 134 -13.40 -4.91 8.14
CA GLU A 134 -13.10 -3.96 7.07
C GLU A 134 -12.92 -2.54 7.62
N GLU A 135 -13.81 -2.07 8.49
CA GLU A 135 -13.71 -0.75 9.12
C GLU A 135 -12.44 -0.58 9.94
N GLN A 136 -12.05 -1.60 10.73
CA GLN A 136 -10.81 -1.57 11.48
C GLN A 136 -9.59 -1.44 10.56
N SER A 137 -9.61 -2.13 9.43
CA SER A 137 -8.53 -2.07 8.43
C SER A 137 -8.43 -0.69 7.79
N TRP A 138 -9.56 -0.03 7.48
CA TRP A 138 -9.58 1.34 6.99
C TRP A 138 -9.04 2.34 8.02
N ASP A 139 -9.46 2.25 9.28
CA ASP A 139 -9.01 3.16 10.33
C ASP A 139 -7.51 2.97 10.64
N ILE A 140 -7.01 1.73 10.68
CA ILE A 140 -5.57 1.43 10.81
C ILE A 140 -4.79 2.02 9.61
N ALA A 141 -5.31 1.84 8.39
CA ALA A 141 -4.69 2.42 7.20
C ALA A 141 -4.60 3.95 7.29
N ALA A 142 -5.67 4.62 7.73
CA ALA A 142 -5.68 6.06 7.93
C ALA A 142 -4.62 6.51 8.93
N PHE A 143 -4.45 5.81 10.05
CA PHE A 143 -3.41 6.11 11.03
C PHE A 143 -2.00 5.91 10.47
N VAL A 144 -1.71 4.76 9.87
CA VAL A 144 -0.36 4.46 9.35
C VAL A 144 0.01 5.42 8.21
N LEU A 145 -0.93 5.75 7.33
CA LEU A 145 -0.69 6.64 6.20
C LEU A 145 -0.67 8.13 6.58
N SER A 146 -1.10 8.49 7.79
CA SER A 146 -0.93 9.85 8.32
C SER A 146 0.48 10.12 8.85
N GLN A 147 1.28 9.07 9.08
CA GLN A 147 2.62 9.21 9.66
C GLN A 147 3.65 9.64 8.61
N PRO A 148 4.74 10.33 9.03
CA PRO A 148 5.78 10.81 8.12
C PRO A 148 6.50 9.64 7.43
N ARG A 149 6.90 9.85 6.18
CA ARG A 149 7.64 8.88 5.35
C ARG A 149 8.39 9.58 4.24
N PRO A 150 9.33 8.89 3.52
CA PRO A 150 10.04 9.48 2.41
C PRO A 150 9.08 9.95 1.30
N GLU A 151 9.23 11.19 0.88
CA GLU A 151 8.46 11.75 -0.22
C GLU A 151 9.13 11.45 -1.56
N LYS A 152 8.36 10.90 -2.49
CA LYS A 152 8.72 10.78 -3.90
C LYS A 152 7.53 11.17 -4.77
N LYS A 153 7.80 11.97 -5.80
CA LYS A 153 6.80 12.40 -6.79
C LYS A 153 7.35 12.10 -8.19
N PHE A 154 6.52 11.53 -9.04
CA PHE A 154 6.85 11.24 -10.43
C PHE A 154 5.90 12.02 -11.35
N LYS A 155 6.48 12.90 -12.17
CA LYS A 155 5.72 13.86 -13.01
C LYS A 155 4.67 13.19 -13.93
N ASN A 156 4.94 11.97 -14.37
CA ASN A 156 4.12 11.28 -15.38
C ASN A 156 3.35 10.09 -14.79
N ASP A 157 3.02 10.11 -13.51
CA ASP A 157 2.28 9.01 -12.89
C ASP A 157 0.88 8.85 -13.48
N TRP A 158 0.23 9.97 -13.78
CA TRP A 158 -1.13 10.00 -14.28
C TRP A 158 -1.23 10.94 -15.49
N PRO A 159 -0.67 10.55 -16.67
CA PRO A 159 -0.75 11.39 -17.88
C PRO A 159 -2.20 11.64 -18.31
N ASN A 160 -3.10 10.69 -18.08
CA ASN A 160 -4.53 10.91 -18.15
C ASN A 160 -5.10 11.02 -16.73
N ILE A 161 -5.39 12.23 -16.30
CA ILE A 161 -5.88 12.52 -14.95
C ILE A 161 -7.22 11.84 -14.62
N LEU A 162 -8.05 11.59 -15.61
CA LEU A 162 -9.33 10.91 -15.44
C LEU A 162 -9.17 9.43 -14.99
N LEU A 163 -8.02 8.82 -15.26
CA LEU A 163 -7.71 7.45 -14.84
C LEU A 163 -7.11 7.36 -13.45
N LYS A 164 -6.80 8.52 -12.82
CA LYS A 164 -6.23 8.55 -11.47
C LYS A 164 -7.24 8.00 -10.46
N PRO A 165 -6.84 7.07 -9.57
CA PRO A 165 -7.73 6.52 -8.56
C PRO A 165 -8.27 7.58 -7.60
N VAL A 166 -9.52 7.44 -7.16
CA VAL A 166 -10.18 8.39 -6.24
C VAL A 166 -9.46 8.53 -4.90
N ASP A 167 -8.78 7.49 -4.44
CA ASP A 167 -8.00 7.46 -3.19
C ASP A 167 -6.50 7.77 -3.39
N HIS A 168 -6.14 8.43 -4.48
CA HIS A 168 -4.78 8.95 -4.66
C HIS A 168 -4.68 10.33 -3.97
N PRO A 169 -3.86 10.45 -2.90
CA PRO A 169 -3.98 11.58 -1.98
C PRO A 169 -3.31 12.88 -2.44
N PHE A 170 -2.78 12.95 -3.65
CA PHE A 170 -2.07 14.13 -4.16
C PHE A 170 -2.71 14.66 -5.43
N GLY A 171 -2.84 15.99 -5.50
CA GLY A 171 -3.24 16.68 -6.73
C GLY A 171 -2.25 16.52 -7.90
N PRO A 172 -2.60 17.05 -9.08
CA PRO A 172 -3.91 17.62 -9.40
C PRO A 172 -5.02 16.57 -9.42
N PHE A 173 -6.26 16.97 -9.19
CA PHE A 173 -7.47 16.14 -9.27
C PHE A 173 -8.31 16.51 -10.48
N ALA A 174 -9.10 15.57 -10.99
CA ALA A 174 -10.05 15.79 -12.09
C ALA A 174 -11.46 16.16 -11.61
N ASP A 175 -11.65 16.21 -10.30
CA ASP A 175 -12.89 16.48 -9.59
C ASP A 175 -12.72 17.66 -8.62
N ASN A 176 -13.78 18.01 -7.90
CA ASN A 176 -13.79 19.13 -6.94
C ASN A 176 -13.67 18.69 -5.48
N PHE A 177 -13.37 17.42 -5.20
CA PHE A 177 -13.21 16.94 -3.84
C PHE A 177 -11.87 17.37 -3.24
N SER A 178 -11.84 17.54 -1.93
CA SER A 178 -10.65 17.98 -1.22
C SER A 178 -9.55 16.90 -1.17
N GLU A 179 -8.28 17.31 -1.05
CA GLU A 179 -7.17 16.40 -0.82
C GLU A 179 -7.38 15.50 0.41
N THR A 180 -7.99 16.05 1.47
CA THR A 180 -8.35 15.30 2.67
C THR A 180 -9.35 14.20 2.36
N GLN A 181 -10.32 14.45 1.50
CA GLN A 181 -11.31 13.46 1.08
C GLN A 181 -10.67 12.39 0.18
N HIS A 182 -9.77 12.77 -0.75
CA HIS A 182 -8.96 11.82 -1.51
C HIS A 182 -8.07 10.95 -0.62
N LYS A 183 -7.67 11.46 0.55
CA LYS A 183 -6.79 10.73 1.49
C LYS A 183 -7.55 9.80 2.43
N TYR A 184 -8.71 10.21 2.92
CA TYR A 184 -9.41 9.49 4.00
C TYR A 184 -10.86 9.09 3.67
N GLY A 185 -11.44 9.58 2.57
CA GLY A 185 -12.86 9.43 2.23
C GLY A 185 -13.74 10.49 2.94
N PRO A 186 -15.07 10.30 2.93
CA PRO A 186 -15.81 9.17 2.32
C PRO A 186 -15.68 9.13 0.79
N PHE A 187 -15.59 7.94 0.21
CA PHE A 187 -15.30 7.77 -1.23
C PHE A 187 -16.55 7.53 -2.08
N GLY A 188 -17.70 7.32 -1.48
CA GLY A 188 -18.93 6.91 -2.18
C GLY A 188 -19.33 7.85 -3.33
N GLU A 189 -19.40 9.16 -3.05
CA GLU A 189 -19.73 10.18 -4.06
C GLU A 189 -18.67 10.22 -5.17
N MET A 190 -17.38 10.24 -4.81
CA MET A 190 -16.26 10.28 -5.76
C MET A 190 -16.28 9.09 -6.73
N VAL A 191 -16.64 7.90 -6.25
CA VAL A 191 -16.76 6.69 -7.06
C VAL A 191 -17.99 6.74 -7.95
N SER A 192 -19.07 7.35 -7.49
CA SER A 192 -20.32 7.51 -8.26
C SER A 192 -20.16 8.49 -9.42
N GLU A 193 -19.47 9.60 -9.19
CA GLU A 193 -19.20 10.61 -10.24
C GLU A 193 -18.21 10.13 -11.29
N LYS A 194 -17.37 9.15 -10.95
CA LYS A 194 -16.34 8.63 -11.84
C LYS A 194 -16.84 7.54 -12.79
N LYS A 195 -18.06 7.05 -12.64
CA LYS A 195 -18.68 6.04 -13.52
C LYS A 195 -19.26 6.71 -14.75
#